data_65fe0ad248ff7f3ceac74260cbb2f238
#
_entry.id   65fe0ad248ff7f3ceac74260cbb2f238
#
_cell.length_a   1.000
_cell.length_b   1.000
_cell.length_c   1.000
_cell.angle_alpha   90.00
_cell.angle_beta   90.00
_cell.angle_gamma   90.00
#
_symmetry.space_group_name_H-M   'P 1'
#
loop_
_entity.id
_entity.type
_entity.pdbx_description
1 polymer ?
#
loop_
_entity_poly.entity_id
_entity_poly.type
_entity_poly.pdbx_seq_one_letter_code
_entity_poly.pdbx_strand_id
1 'polypeptide(L)'
;MDWDDLRVFLAVLRSESLSGAGRRLQIDPATVGRRVARLEEAIGARLFTKTPQGYAATEAALRLQPHAERAESAVLAAGEASAPESQGLSGLIRLGAPDGCANYLLP
;
A
#
# COMPACT_ATOMS: atom_id res chain seq x y z
N MET A 1 -12.29 1.81 2.25
CA MET A 1 -10.84 1.61 2.48
C MET A 1 -10.25 0.89 1.28
N ASP A 2 -9.29 1.53 0.63
CA ASP A 2 -8.70 1.00 -0.60
C ASP A 2 -7.40 0.26 -0.31
N TRP A 3 -7.11 -0.74 -1.14
CA TRP A 3 -5.83 -1.42 -1.06
C TRP A 3 -4.65 -0.45 -1.22
N ASP A 4 -4.79 0.55 -2.10
CA ASP A 4 -3.73 1.55 -2.27
C ASP A 4 -3.42 2.27 -0.97
N ASP A 5 -4.44 2.58 -0.17
CA ASP A 5 -4.21 3.24 1.11
C ASP A 5 -3.50 2.32 2.09
N LEU A 6 -3.86 1.03 2.10
CA LEU A 6 -3.17 0.05 2.95
C LEU A 6 -1.73 -0.14 2.50
N ARG A 7 -1.48 -0.13 1.20
CA ARG A 7 -0.14 -0.26 0.65
C ARG A 7 0.72 0.92 1.08
N VAL A 8 0.17 2.13 1.01
CA VAL A 8 0.87 3.33 1.46
C VAL A 8 1.15 3.26 2.96
N PHE A 9 0.16 2.83 3.74
CA PHE A 9 0.32 2.63 5.18
C PHE A 9 1.50 1.69 5.48
N LEU A 10 1.56 0.56 4.79
CA LEU A 10 2.66 -0.39 5.02
C LEU A 10 4.01 0.22 4.65
N ALA A 11 4.06 1.02 3.57
CA ALA A 11 5.30 1.65 3.16
C ALA A 11 5.79 2.64 4.22
N VAL A 12 4.87 3.43 4.81
CA VAL A 12 5.24 4.36 5.87
C VAL A 12 5.70 3.61 7.11
N LEU A 13 5.00 2.53 7.44
CA LEU A 13 5.34 1.71 8.60
C LEU A 13 6.76 1.15 8.47
N ARG A 14 7.10 0.68 7.28
CA ARG A 14 8.40 0.06 7.02
C ARG A 14 9.52 1.09 6.87
N SER A 15 9.21 2.28 6.35
CA SER A 15 10.19 3.34 6.10
C SER A 15 10.31 4.31 7.26
N GLU A 16 9.30 4.41 8.10
CA GLU A 16 9.21 5.31 9.23
C GLU A 16 9.35 6.78 8.81
N SER A 17 9.00 7.08 7.55
CA SER A 17 9.00 8.46 7.05
C SER A 17 8.15 8.53 5.79
N LEU A 18 7.59 9.74 5.54
CA LEU A 18 6.84 9.97 4.33
C LEU A 18 7.75 9.97 3.10
N SER A 19 8.94 10.55 3.23
CA SER A 19 9.90 10.59 2.13
C SER A 19 10.36 9.21 1.73
N GLY A 20 10.66 8.36 2.73
CA GLY A 20 11.08 7.00 2.46
C GLY A 20 9.99 6.18 1.80
N ALA A 21 8.76 6.34 2.28
CA ALA A 21 7.62 5.67 1.68
C ALA A 21 7.39 6.15 0.25
N GLY A 22 7.53 7.46 0.02
CA GLY A 22 7.36 8.00 -1.33
C GLY A 22 8.38 7.44 -2.29
N ARG A 23 9.63 7.33 -1.86
CA ARG A 23 10.67 6.73 -2.71
C ARG A 23 10.38 5.27 -3.01
N ARG A 24 9.92 4.54 -2.00
CA ARG A 24 9.59 3.12 -2.16
C ARG A 24 8.45 2.91 -3.14
N LEU A 25 7.46 3.82 -3.11
CA LEU A 25 6.27 3.71 -3.95
C LEU A 25 6.37 4.55 -5.23
N GLN A 26 7.42 5.36 -5.35
CA GLN A 26 7.62 6.26 -6.50
C GLN A 26 6.48 7.27 -6.61
N ILE A 27 6.09 7.84 -5.49
CA ILE A 27 5.09 8.90 -5.45
C ILE A 27 5.59 10.01 -4.53
N ASP A 28 4.95 11.15 -4.65
CA ASP A 28 5.32 12.35 -3.90
C ASP A 28 5.02 12.16 -2.41
N PRO A 29 5.90 12.61 -1.50
CA PRO A 29 5.64 12.48 -0.07
C PRO A 29 4.34 13.15 0.38
N ALA A 30 3.95 14.26 -0.26
CA ALA A 30 2.68 14.90 0.07
C ALA A 30 1.51 13.99 -0.25
N THR A 31 1.61 13.24 -1.35
CA THR A 31 0.58 12.26 -1.72
C THR A 31 0.53 11.13 -0.68
N VAL A 32 1.71 10.68 -0.22
CA VAL A 32 1.77 9.67 0.84
C VAL A 32 1.01 10.16 2.07
N GLY A 33 1.28 11.40 2.49
CA GLY A 33 0.62 11.97 3.66
C GLY A 33 -0.89 12.05 3.49
N ARG A 34 -1.35 12.45 2.31
CA ARG A 34 -2.79 12.56 2.06
C ARG A 34 -3.47 11.20 2.11
N ARG A 35 -2.83 10.17 1.57
CA ARG A 35 -3.41 8.83 1.58
C ARG A 35 -3.45 8.25 2.98
N VAL A 36 -2.43 8.49 3.79
CA VAL A 36 -2.43 8.08 5.19
C VAL A 36 -3.57 8.79 5.94
N ALA A 37 -3.72 10.10 5.73
CA ALA A 37 -4.79 10.85 6.38
C ALA A 37 -6.16 10.32 5.98
N ARG A 38 -6.33 9.97 4.72
CA ARG A 38 -7.59 9.41 4.23
C ARG A 38 -7.89 8.08 4.91
N LEU A 39 -6.87 7.24 5.08
CA LEU A 39 -7.05 5.97 5.76
C LEU A 39 -7.38 6.19 7.23
N GLU A 40 -6.71 7.13 7.88
CA GLU A 40 -7.01 7.47 9.27
C GLU A 40 -8.46 7.91 9.44
N GLU A 41 -8.94 8.71 8.50
CA GLU A 41 -10.33 9.14 8.51
C GLU A 41 -11.30 7.97 8.35
N ALA A 42 -10.99 7.07 7.44
CA ALA A 42 -11.84 5.91 7.19
C ALA A 42 -11.93 4.99 8.40
N ILE A 43 -10.82 4.87 9.13
CA ILE A 43 -10.75 3.99 10.30
C ILE A 43 -11.24 4.71 11.56
N GLY A 44 -11.05 6.02 11.62
CA GLY A 44 -11.40 6.80 12.79
C GLY A 44 -10.34 6.77 13.87
N ALA A 45 -9.08 6.57 13.50
CA ALA A 45 -7.97 6.51 14.46
C ALA A 45 -6.69 7.01 13.81
N ARG A 46 -5.81 7.57 14.63
CA ARG A 46 -4.49 7.98 14.16
C ARG A 46 -3.62 6.74 14.02
N LEU A 47 -2.90 6.66 12.93
CA LEU A 47 -2.01 5.53 12.67
C LEU A 47 -0.56 5.87 12.93
N PHE A 48 -0.18 7.15 12.79
CA PHE A 48 1.19 7.56 13.01
C PHE A 48 1.26 8.81 13.85
N THR A 49 2.34 8.90 14.65
CA THR A 49 2.65 10.09 15.43
C THR A 49 3.97 10.62 14.91
N LYS A 50 4.03 11.92 14.64
CA LYS A 50 5.26 12.54 14.18
C LYS A 50 6.22 12.68 15.36
N THR A 51 7.46 12.22 15.17
CA THR A 51 8.51 12.31 16.19
C THR A 51 9.73 12.95 15.57
N PRO A 52 10.73 13.38 16.39
CA PRO A 52 11.96 13.92 15.83
C PRO A 52 12.70 12.93 14.92
N GLN A 53 12.50 11.64 15.12
CA GLN A 53 13.14 10.61 14.30
C GLN A 53 12.31 10.23 13.07
N GLY A 54 11.07 10.71 12.97
CA GLY A 54 10.23 10.39 11.84
C GLY A 54 8.80 10.09 12.27
N TYR A 55 8.22 9.05 11.70
CA TYR A 55 6.84 8.66 11.98
C TYR A 55 6.81 7.37 12.79
N ALA A 56 6.24 7.44 13.99
CA ALA A 56 6.12 6.27 14.87
C ALA A 56 4.71 5.70 14.77
N ALA A 57 4.60 4.38 14.73
CA ALA A 57 3.31 3.71 14.67
C ALA A 57 2.57 3.85 15.99
N THR A 58 1.27 4.12 15.91
CA THR A 58 0.42 4.11 17.09
C THR A 58 -0.04 2.69 17.38
N GLU A 59 -0.72 2.51 18.51
CA GLU A 59 -1.30 1.20 18.84
C GLU A 59 -2.30 0.76 17.77
N ALA A 60 -3.08 1.71 17.23
CA ALA A 60 -4.02 1.39 16.16
C ALA A 60 -3.30 0.87 14.93
N ALA A 61 -2.13 1.48 14.59
CA ALA A 61 -1.34 1.01 13.46
C ALA A 61 -0.84 -0.41 13.70
N LEU A 62 -0.40 -0.70 14.92
CA LEU A 62 0.10 -2.03 15.22
C LEU A 62 -1.01 -3.08 15.15
N ARG A 63 -2.24 -2.71 15.50
CA ARG A 63 -3.38 -3.61 15.37
C ARG A 63 -3.77 -3.81 13.92
N LEU A 64 -3.63 -2.78 13.08
CA LEU A 64 -3.96 -2.87 11.67
C LEU A 64 -2.92 -3.65 10.88
N GLN A 65 -1.67 -3.62 11.33
CA GLN A 65 -0.55 -4.18 10.57
C GLN A 65 -0.77 -5.61 10.11
N PRO A 66 -1.16 -6.56 10.99
CA PRO A 66 -1.33 -7.94 10.52
C PRO A 66 -2.43 -8.08 9.46
N HIS A 67 -3.48 -7.28 9.57
CA HIS A 67 -4.54 -7.31 8.56
C HIS A 67 -4.07 -6.74 7.24
N ALA A 68 -3.30 -5.65 7.27
CA ALA A 68 -2.75 -5.05 6.06
C ALA A 68 -1.77 -6.01 5.39
N GLU A 69 -0.96 -6.71 6.19
CA GLU A 69 0.00 -7.67 5.64
C GLU A 69 -0.71 -8.87 5.02
N ARG A 70 -1.82 -9.30 5.61
CA ARG A 70 -2.62 -10.37 5.01
C ARG A 70 -3.24 -9.92 3.69
N ALA A 71 -3.70 -8.68 3.62
CA ALA A 71 -4.23 -8.13 2.38
C ALA A 71 -3.13 -8.07 1.32
N GLU A 72 -1.93 -7.66 1.72
CA GLU A 72 -0.79 -7.61 0.81
C GLU A 72 -0.48 -9.00 0.25
N SER A 73 -0.44 -9.99 1.13
CA SER A 73 -0.18 -11.37 0.70
C SER A 73 -1.26 -11.85 -0.26
N ALA A 74 -2.52 -11.52 0.02
CA ALA A 74 -3.63 -11.93 -0.84
C ALA A 74 -3.52 -11.27 -2.22
N VAL A 75 -3.16 -9.98 -2.26
CA VAL A 75 -3.00 -9.28 -3.53
C VAL A 75 -1.85 -9.87 -4.33
N LEU A 76 -0.73 -10.16 -3.67
CA LEU A 76 0.41 -10.77 -4.35
C LEU A 76 0.07 -12.16 -4.86
N ALA A 77 -0.62 -12.95 -4.06
CA ALA A 77 -1.04 -14.29 -4.47
C ALA A 77 -2.01 -14.22 -5.64
N ALA A 78 -2.93 -13.26 -5.63
CA ALA A 78 -3.87 -13.09 -6.73
C ALA A 78 -3.14 -12.72 -8.02
N GLY A 79 -2.12 -11.86 -7.90
CA GLY A 79 -1.31 -11.49 -9.05
C GLY A 79 -0.57 -12.68 -9.63
N GLU A 80 -0.01 -13.52 -8.77
CA GLU A 80 0.68 -14.72 -9.23
C GLU A 80 -0.28 -15.73 -9.87
N ALA A 81 -1.45 -15.88 -9.27
CA ALA A 81 -2.43 -16.84 -9.77
C ALA A 81 -2.97 -16.44 -11.13
N SER A 82 -3.02 -15.14 -11.42
CA SER A 82 -3.55 -14.66 -12.70
C SER A 82 -2.46 -14.30 -13.69
N ALA A 83 -1.16 -14.52 -13.35
CA ALA A 83 -0.06 -14.20 -14.26
C ALA A 83 -0.09 -15.12 -15.47
N PRO A 84 0.29 -14.61 -16.67
CA PRO A 84 0.39 -15.48 -17.85
C PRO A 84 1.42 -16.56 -17.65
N GLU A 85 1.15 -17.68 -18.27
CA GLU A 85 2.04 -18.83 -18.14
C GLU A 85 3.40 -18.55 -18.72
N SER A 86 3.47 -17.83 -19.56
CA SER A 86 4.75 -17.63 -20.12
C SER A 86 5.57 -16.50 -19.74
N GLN A 87 4.64 -16.68 -19.33
CA GLN A 87 5.01 -16.16 -19.10
C GLN A 87 5.20 -15.81 -18.98
N GLY A 88 4.96 -15.82 -19.06
CA GLY A 88 4.94 -15.50 -18.74
C GLY A 88 4.54 -14.63 -18.79
N LEU A 89 4.34 -14.22 -18.98
CA LEU A 89 3.84 -13.47 -18.93
C LEU A 89 3.29 -12.61 -19.16
N SER A 90 3.45 -12.46 -19.36
CA SER A 90 2.88 -11.65 -19.47
C SER A 90 2.02 -10.83 -19.57
N GLY A 91 1.61 -10.57 -19.52
CA GLY A 91 0.82 -10.00 -19.41
C GLY A 91 -0.07 -9.28 -19.10
N LEU A 92 -0.27 -9.11 -18.68
CA LEU A 92 -1.07 -8.55 -18.39
C LEU A 92 -1.51 -7.72 -17.96
N ILE A 93 -1.38 -7.74 -17.62
CA ILE A 93 -1.71 -7.15 -17.48
C ILE A 93 -2.08 -6.32 -17.48
N ARG A 94 -1.88 -6.44 -17.42
CA ARG A 94 -2.24 -5.87 -17.73
C ARG A 94 -2.94 -5.45 -17.64
N LEU A 95 -2.91 -5.26 -17.17
CA LEU A 95 -3.50 -4.99 -17.28
C LEU A 95 -3.82 -4.65 -17.09
N GLY A 96 -3.85 -4.60 -16.77
CA GLY A 96 -4.03 -4.50 -16.79
C GLY A 96 -4.24 -4.07 -16.52
N ALA A 97 -3.97 -3.89 -16.33
CA ALA A 97 -4.01 -3.64 -16.34
C ALA A 97 -4.20 -3.12 -16.26
N PRO A 98 -4.14 -2.90 -16.13
CA PRO A 98 -4.32 -2.46 -16.17
C PRO A 98 -4.64 -2.06 -16.00
N ASP A 99 -4.21 -2.11 -15.74
CA ASP A 99 -4.47 -2.04 -15.52
C ASP A 99 -4.89 -2.05 -15.24
N GLY A 100 -4.73 -1.96 -14.84
CA GLY A 100 -4.98 -2.41 -14.54
C GLY A 100 -5.30 -2.52 -14.25
N CYS A 101 -5.07 -2.21 -14.06
CA CYS A 101 -5.23 -2.62 -14.02
C CYS A 101 -5.32 -2.64 -13.69
N ALA A 102 -5.12 -2.64 -13.31
CA ALA A 102 -5.02 -2.83 -13.25
C ALA A 102 -5.25 -2.74 -12.85
N ASN A 103 -5.31 -2.75 -12.55
CA ASN A 103 -5.59 -2.87 -12.37
C ASN A 103 -5.92 -3.02 -12.10
N TYR A 104 -5.65 -3.02 -11.71
CA TYR A 104 -6.02 -3.33 -11.66
C TYR A 104 -6.16 -3.67 -11.72
N LEU A 105 -5.92 -3.48 -11.08
CA LEU A 105 -5.88 -3.83 -11.49
C LEU A 105 -6.07 -3.72 -11.85
N LEU A 106 -6.04 -3.80 -11.42
CA LEU A 106 -6.07 -3.80 -12.03
C LEU A 106 -6.17 -3.60 -12.39
N PRO A 107 -6.16 -3.62 -11.87
CA PRO A 107 -6.16 -3.58 -12.44
C PRO A 107 -6.36 -3.36 -12.77
#